data_f8569487d79fa8ebd3b47fdcbf6e3c99
#
_entry.id   f8569487d79fa8ebd3b47fdcbf6e3c99
#
_cell.length_a   1.000
_cell.length_b   1.000
_cell.length_c   1.000
_cell.angle_alpha   90.00
_cell.angle_beta   90.00
_cell.angle_gamma   90.00
#
_symmetry.space_group_name_H-M   'P 1'
#
loop_
_entity.id
_entity.type
_entity.pdbx_description
1 polymer ?
#
loop_
_entity_poly.entity_id
_entity_poly.type
_entity_poly.pdbx_seq_one_letter_code
_entity_poly.pdbx_strand_id
1 'polypeptide(L)'
;SSDVCSSDLIQGFTTISEGLSPEQLTQFLNMYLSAMSDIILAHGGTIDKYEGDAIIAFWNAPTYQNDHAKRAVEAALECQQKLKQMQSQLIAITRRPVKQRIGLNTGVATVGNFGSNKRFDYTMMGDAVNLASRLEGINKQFGTYTMCSEQTMKRASEAGCQLFFRNIANIVVVGRREPVR
;
A
#
# COMPACT_ATOMS: atom_id res chain seq x y z
N SER A 1 2.11 -13.74 -14.38
CA SER A 1 3.29 -13.16 -13.74
C SER A 1 3.02 -12.98 -12.25
N SER A 2 4.07 -13.00 -11.42
CA SER A 2 3.92 -12.58 -10.04
C SER A 2 4.12 -11.09 -9.95
N ASP A 3 3.13 -10.40 -9.42
CA ASP A 3 3.10 -8.95 -9.31
C ASP A 3 3.18 -8.56 -7.82
N VAL A 4 3.64 -7.34 -7.52
CA VAL A 4 3.56 -6.82 -6.15
C VAL A 4 2.31 -5.99 -6.02
N CYS A 5 1.55 -6.25 -4.96
CA CYS A 5 0.40 -5.48 -4.55
C CYS A 5 0.73 -4.68 -3.30
N SER A 6 0.26 -3.45 -3.24
CA SER A 6 0.32 -2.60 -2.05
C SER A 6 -1.10 -2.21 -1.63
N SER A 7 -1.29 -2.11 -0.33
CA SER A 7 -2.48 -1.53 0.29
C SER A 7 -2.02 -0.57 1.37
N ASP A 8 -2.30 0.71 1.19
CA ASP A 8 -1.87 1.81 2.05
C ASP A 8 -3.11 2.46 2.67
N LEU A 9 -3.16 2.62 3.99
CA LEU A 9 -4.32 3.13 4.70
C LEU A 9 -3.92 4.10 5.82
N ILE A 10 -4.70 5.17 6.00
CA ILE A 10 -4.53 6.10 7.11
C ILE A 10 -5.03 5.48 8.42
N GLN A 11 -4.17 5.43 9.42
CA GLN A 11 -4.55 4.89 10.72
C GLN A 11 -5.57 5.80 11.43
N GLY A 12 -6.74 5.23 11.78
CA GLY A 12 -7.79 5.95 12.49
C GLY A 12 -8.49 7.01 11.64
N PHE A 13 -8.56 6.81 10.33
CA PHE A 13 -9.18 7.74 9.38
C PHE A 13 -10.61 8.13 9.78
N THR A 14 -11.45 7.19 10.20
CA THR A 14 -12.83 7.46 10.64
C THR A 14 -12.87 8.55 11.71
N THR A 15 -12.03 8.42 12.76
CA THR A 15 -11.96 9.41 13.84
C THR A 15 -11.40 10.76 13.36
N ILE A 16 -10.50 10.75 12.38
CA ILE A 16 -9.98 11.97 11.77
C ILE A 16 -11.09 12.67 10.99
N SER A 17 -11.78 11.94 10.13
CA SER A 17 -12.83 12.47 9.24
C SER A 17 -14.03 13.04 10.00
N GLU A 18 -14.44 12.40 11.10
CA GLU A 18 -15.54 12.89 11.95
C GLU A 18 -15.26 14.26 12.58
N GLY A 19 -13.99 14.62 12.75
CA GLY A 19 -13.56 15.91 13.30
C GLY A 19 -13.34 17.02 12.28
N LEU A 20 -13.58 16.77 10.99
CA LEU A 20 -13.29 17.70 9.90
C LEU A 20 -14.57 18.17 9.20
N SER A 21 -14.56 19.45 8.72
CA SER A 21 -15.59 19.87 7.77
C SER A 21 -15.38 19.15 6.42
N PRO A 22 -16.41 19.11 5.55
CA PRO A 22 -16.29 18.52 4.20
C PRO A 22 -15.12 19.11 3.40
N GLU A 23 -14.89 20.41 3.50
CA GLU A 23 -13.82 21.12 2.82
C GLU A 23 -12.44 20.72 3.37
N GLN A 24 -12.32 20.64 4.70
CA GLN A 24 -11.09 20.19 5.37
C GLN A 24 -10.77 18.73 5.06
N LEU A 25 -11.79 17.87 5.03
CA LEU A 25 -11.64 16.47 4.67
C LEU A 25 -11.14 16.33 3.22
N THR A 26 -11.74 17.08 2.29
CA THR A 26 -11.34 17.10 0.89
C THR A 26 -9.90 17.60 0.73
N GLN A 27 -9.55 18.68 1.40
CA GLN A 27 -8.18 19.22 1.38
C GLN A 27 -7.17 18.21 1.94
N PHE A 28 -7.48 17.60 3.06
CA PHE A 28 -6.63 16.59 3.71
C PHE A 28 -6.39 15.38 2.81
N LEU A 29 -7.50 14.79 2.29
CA LEU A 29 -7.40 13.62 1.41
C LEU A 29 -6.62 13.92 0.13
N ASN A 30 -6.93 15.03 -0.54
CA ASN A 30 -6.23 15.40 -1.77
C ASN A 30 -4.74 15.61 -1.54
N MET A 31 -4.36 16.25 -0.43
CA MET A 31 -2.95 16.45 -0.07
C MET A 31 -2.24 15.10 0.18
N TYR A 32 -2.86 14.21 0.94
CA TYR A 32 -2.32 12.89 1.25
C TYR A 32 -2.24 12.00 0.00
N LEU A 33 -3.37 11.82 -0.69
CA LEU A 33 -3.46 10.93 -1.86
C LEU A 33 -2.51 11.37 -2.97
N SER A 34 -2.41 12.67 -3.26
CA SER A 34 -1.49 13.19 -4.27
C SER A 34 -0.04 12.88 -3.90
N ALA A 35 0.38 13.20 -2.67
CA ALA A 35 1.75 13.00 -2.26
C ALA A 35 2.19 11.52 -2.28
N MET A 36 1.31 10.60 -1.86
CA MET A 36 1.60 9.17 -1.88
C MET A 36 1.57 8.60 -3.29
N SER A 37 0.59 9.02 -4.10
CA SER A 37 0.46 8.57 -5.50
C SER A 37 1.64 9.00 -6.36
N ASP A 38 2.13 10.23 -6.18
CA ASP A 38 3.31 10.72 -6.91
C ASP A 38 4.54 9.84 -6.65
N ILE A 39 4.74 9.39 -5.41
CA ILE A 39 5.84 8.48 -5.05
C ILE A 39 5.64 7.10 -5.69
N ILE A 40 4.44 6.53 -5.58
CA ILE A 40 4.11 5.23 -6.17
C ILE A 40 4.38 5.24 -7.67
N LEU A 41 3.90 6.28 -8.38
CA LEU A 41 4.11 6.46 -9.82
C LEU A 41 5.58 6.68 -10.17
N ALA A 42 6.33 7.47 -9.38
CA ALA A 42 7.76 7.69 -9.59
C ALA A 42 8.58 6.40 -9.47
N HIS A 43 8.15 5.46 -8.64
CA HIS A 43 8.73 4.12 -8.54
C HIS A 43 8.15 3.13 -9.56
N GLY A 44 7.40 3.60 -10.55
CA GLY A 44 6.85 2.78 -11.63
C GLY A 44 5.66 1.91 -11.22
N GLY A 45 5.00 2.24 -10.11
CA GLY A 45 3.76 1.62 -9.69
C GLY A 45 2.57 2.07 -10.54
N THR A 46 1.54 1.27 -10.59
CA THR A 46 0.24 1.58 -11.18
C THR A 46 -0.78 1.72 -10.06
N ILE A 47 -1.46 2.85 -10.00
CA ILE A 47 -2.59 3.04 -9.09
C ILE A 47 -3.79 2.28 -9.64
N ASP A 48 -4.30 1.34 -8.88
CA ASP A 48 -5.53 0.61 -9.21
C ASP A 48 -6.75 1.49 -8.90
N LYS A 49 -6.88 1.84 -7.64
CA LYS A 49 -8.02 2.65 -7.15
C LYS A 49 -7.74 3.29 -5.81
N TYR A 50 -8.59 4.26 -5.47
CA TYR A 50 -8.73 4.78 -4.12
C TYR A 50 -10.01 4.21 -3.49
N GLU A 51 -9.92 3.70 -2.28
CA GLU A 51 -11.06 3.23 -1.48
C GLU A 51 -11.12 4.06 -0.19
N GLY A 52 -11.83 5.20 -0.25
CA GLY A 52 -11.78 6.19 0.83
C GLY A 52 -10.38 6.79 0.98
N ASP A 53 -9.73 6.50 2.09
CA ASP A 53 -8.35 6.90 2.39
C ASP A 53 -7.30 5.86 1.94
N ALA A 54 -7.75 4.71 1.45
CA ALA A 54 -6.84 3.67 1.00
C ALA A 54 -6.39 3.88 -0.45
N ILE A 55 -5.12 3.60 -0.70
CA ILE A 55 -4.52 3.54 -2.04
C ILE A 55 -4.19 2.08 -2.32
N ILE A 56 -4.77 1.55 -3.38
CA ILE A 56 -4.44 0.23 -3.90
C ILE A 56 -3.57 0.42 -5.14
N ALA A 57 -2.39 -0.18 -5.14
CA ALA A 57 -1.43 -0.06 -6.23
C ALA A 57 -0.74 -1.40 -6.51
N PHE A 58 -0.15 -1.51 -7.68
CA PHE A 58 0.61 -2.68 -8.08
C PHE A 58 1.78 -2.34 -9.01
N TRP A 59 2.74 -3.26 -9.10
CA TRP A 59 3.93 -3.17 -9.97
C TRP A 59 4.01 -4.39 -10.87
N ASN A 60 4.74 -4.28 -11.97
CA ASN A 60 4.98 -5.28 -12.99
C ASN A 60 3.89 -5.39 -14.08
N ALA A 61 2.89 -4.52 -14.03
CA ALA A 61 1.88 -4.40 -15.07
C ALA A 61 1.46 -2.91 -15.20
N PRO A 62 1.09 -2.45 -16.40
CA PRO A 62 1.09 -3.17 -17.68
C PRO A 62 2.48 -3.44 -18.24
N THR A 63 3.50 -2.75 -17.72
CA THR A 63 4.90 -2.89 -18.16
C THR A 63 5.64 -3.87 -17.26
N TYR A 64 6.30 -4.84 -17.84
CA TYR A 64 7.13 -5.80 -17.10
C TYR A 64 8.29 -5.11 -16.39
N GLN A 65 8.52 -5.46 -15.12
CA GLN A 65 9.57 -4.93 -14.27
C GLN A 65 10.22 -6.09 -13.49
N ASN A 66 11.45 -6.43 -13.81
CA ASN A 66 12.18 -7.50 -13.13
C ASN A 66 12.50 -7.16 -11.66
N ASP A 67 12.53 -5.87 -11.31
CA ASP A 67 12.82 -5.32 -10.00
C ASP A 67 11.56 -4.79 -9.27
N HIS A 68 10.36 -5.24 -9.68
CA HIS A 68 9.08 -4.73 -9.18
C HIS A 68 8.96 -4.77 -7.64
N ALA A 69 9.44 -5.84 -6.99
CA ALA A 69 9.37 -5.96 -5.54
C ALA A 69 10.28 -4.94 -4.83
N LYS A 70 11.48 -4.70 -5.37
CA LYS A 70 12.39 -3.65 -4.86
C LYS A 70 11.73 -2.28 -4.97
N ARG A 71 11.18 -1.94 -6.14
CA ARG A 71 10.49 -0.66 -6.38
C ARG A 71 9.34 -0.44 -5.41
N ALA A 72 8.52 -1.46 -5.17
CA ALA A 72 7.39 -1.37 -4.26
C ALA A 72 7.84 -1.14 -2.81
N VAL A 73 8.88 -1.82 -2.35
CA VAL A 73 9.43 -1.65 -1.00
C VAL A 73 10.04 -0.26 -0.82
N GLU A 74 10.82 0.21 -1.80
CA GLU A 74 11.41 1.55 -1.79
C GLU A 74 10.32 2.63 -1.80
N ALA A 75 9.27 2.48 -2.63
CA ALA A 75 8.12 3.38 -2.64
C ALA A 75 7.43 3.45 -1.28
N ALA A 76 7.18 2.29 -0.65
CA ALA A 76 6.55 2.23 0.66
C ALA A 76 7.35 2.99 1.74
N LEU A 77 8.66 2.84 1.75
CA LEU A 77 9.52 3.57 2.69
C LEU A 77 9.57 5.06 2.40
N GLU A 78 9.60 5.45 1.14
CA GLU A 78 9.55 6.86 0.75
C GLU A 78 8.21 7.49 1.12
N CYS A 79 7.09 6.77 0.96
CA CYS A 79 5.78 7.19 1.45
C CYS A 79 5.79 7.47 2.97
N GLN A 80 6.40 6.59 3.77
CA GLN A 80 6.54 6.81 5.21
C GLN A 80 7.38 8.07 5.53
N GLN A 81 8.48 8.27 4.80
CA GLN A 81 9.33 9.46 4.98
C GLN A 81 8.57 10.73 4.57
N LYS A 82 7.88 10.71 3.44
CA LYS A 82 7.07 11.83 2.96
C LYS A 82 5.98 12.20 3.94
N LEU A 83 5.25 11.21 4.46
CA LEU A 83 4.23 11.44 5.48
C LEU A 83 4.81 12.12 6.73
N LYS A 84 6.01 11.69 7.16
CA LYS A 84 6.72 12.32 8.28
C LYS A 84 7.08 13.79 7.99
N GLN A 85 7.52 14.10 6.78
CA GLN A 85 7.84 15.47 6.35
C GLN A 85 6.59 16.38 6.29
N MET A 86 5.43 15.79 5.95
CA MET A 86 4.16 16.51 5.82
C MET A 86 3.43 16.72 7.15
N GLN A 87 3.91 16.19 8.28
CA GLN A 87 3.19 16.19 9.55
C GLN A 87 2.70 17.57 9.98
N SER A 88 3.51 18.60 9.85
CA SER A 88 3.11 19.98 10.25
C SER A 88 1.90 20.48 9.45
N GLN A 89 1.87 20.23 8.15
CA GLN A 89 0.77 20.61 7.28
C GLN A 89 -0.50 19.79 7.59
N LEU A 90 -0.34 18.48 7.79
CA LEU A 90 -1.45 17.57 8.09
C LEU A 90 -2.06 17.89 9.47
N ILE A 91 -1.22 18.11 10.50
CA ILE A 91 -1.67 18.46 11.85
C ILE A 91 -2.42 19.81 11.85
N ALA A 92 -2.03 20.75 11.01
CA ALA A 92 -2.74 22.03 10.89
C ALA A 92 -4.23 21.84 10.50
N ILE A 93 -4.52 20.79 9.71
CA ILE A 93 -5.89 20.43 9.30
C ILE A 93 -6.53 19.49 10.32
N THR A 94 -5.87 18.37 10.63
CA THR A 94 -6.46 17.24 11.39
C THR A 94 -6.39 17.41 12.90
N ARG A 95 -5.62 18.38 13.40
CA ARG A 95 -5.35 18.64 14.83
C ARG A 95 -4.69 17.46 15.56
N ARG A 96 -4.18 16.47 14.83
CA ARG A 96 -3.48 15.29 15.38
C ARG A 96 -2.46 14.74 14.39
N PRO A 97 -1.45 14.00 14.87
CA PRO A 97 -0.52 13.30 13.99
C PRO A 97 -1.22 12.28 13.09
N VAL A 98 -0.83 12.26 11.82
CA VAL A 98 -1.33 11.31 10.84
C VAL A 98 -0.30 10.19 10.66
N LYS A 99 -0.75 8.95 10.69
CA LYS A 99 0.06 7.77 10.47
C LYS A 99 -0.59 6.93 9.37
N GLN A 100 0.22 6.22 8.61
CA GLN A 100 -0.28 5.28 7.60
C GLN A 100 0.28 3.89 7.86
N ARG A 101 -0.47 2.86 7.46
CA ARG A 101 -0.02 1.48 7.43
C ARG A 101 0.03 1.02 5.99
N ILE A 102 1.10 0.29 5.66
CA ILE A 102 1.34 -0.23 4.32
C ILE A 102 1.54 -1.74 4.41
N GLY A 103 0.83 -2.48 3.58
CA GLY A 103 1.02 -3.92 3.40
C GLY A 103 1.46 -4.21 1.97
N LEU A 104 2.54 -4.97 1.80
CA LEU A 104 3.08 -5.36 0.50
C LEU A 104 3.08 -6.89 0.36
N ASN A 105 2.61 -7.39 -0.76
CA ASN A 105 2.68 -8.81 -1.06
C ASN A 105 3.03 -9.07 -2.53
N THR A 106 3.88 -10.05 -2.75
CA THR A 106 4.23 -10.54 -4.09
C THR A 106 3.55 -11.89 -4.32
N GLY A 107 2.81 -12.00 -5.39
CA GLY A 107 2.12 -13.24 -5.74
C GLY A 107 1.50 -13.20 -7.12
N VAL A 108 0.95 -14.32 -7.55
CA VAL A 108 0.26 -14.42 -8.84
C VAL A 108 -1.05 -13.63 -8.75
N ALA A 109 -1.23 -12.69 -9.68
CA ALA A 109 -2.45 -11.94 -9.85
C ALA A 109 -2.84 -11.86 -11.32
N THR A 110 -4.13 -11.68 -11.57
CA THR A 110 -4.67 -11.41 -12.89
C THR A 110 -4.87 -9.90 -13.03
N VAL A 111 -4.18 -9.30 -13.99
CA VAL A 111 -4.29 -7.86 -14.28
C VAL A 111 -4.94 -7.68 -15.64
N GLY A 112 -5.92 -6.80 -15.73
CA GLY A 112 -6.62 -6.53 -16.98
C GLY A 112 -7.84 -5.64 -16.80
N ASN A 113 -8.57 -5.48 -17.89
CA ASN A 113 -9.83 -4.75 -17.87
C ASN A 113 -10.95 -5.68 -17.39
N PHE A 114 -11.51 -5.35 -16.25
CA PHE A 114 -12.66 -6.06 -15.68
C PHE A 114 -13.86 -5.12 -15.61
N GLY A 115 -15.02 -5.65 -15.93
CA GLY A 115 -16.25 -4.86 -15.85
C GLY A 115 -17.36 -5.35 -16.75
N SER A 116 -18.35 -4.50 -16.95
CA SER A 116 -19.47 -4.72 -17.86
C SER A 116 -19.20 -4.08 -19.22
N ASN A 117 -20.05 -4.38 -20.21
CA ASN A 117 -19.98 -3.75 -21.55
C ASN A 117 -20.06 -2.22 -21.55
N LYS A 118 -20.42 -1.60 -20.41
CA LYS A 118 -20.56 -0.14 -20.29
C LYS A 118 -19.50 0.52 -19.40
N ARG A 119 -18.80 -0.26 -18.56
CA ARG A 119 -17.78 0.25 -17.64
C ARG A 119 -16.71 -0.81 -17.42
N PHE A 120 -15.48 -0.45 -17.71
CA PHE A 120 -14.30 -1.27 -17.47
C PHE A 120 -13.37 -0.53 -16.52
N ASP A 121 -12.79 -1.27 -15.58
CA ASP A 121 -11.71 -0.80 -14.73
C ASP A 121 -10.48 -1.68 -14.99
N TYR A 122 -9.34 -1.05 -15.27
CA TYR A 122 -8.06 -1.76 -15.35
C TYR A 122 -7.58 -2.03 -13.92
N THR A 123 -7.77 -3.24 -13.47
CA THR A 123 -7.57 -3.61 -12.07
C THR A 123 -6.86 -4.95 -11.93
N MET A 124 -6.42 -5.22 -10.72
CA MET A 124 -5.78 -6.46 -10.34
C MET A 124 -6.69 -7.29 -9.44
N MET A 125 -6.80 -8.58 -9.75
CA MET A 125 -7.58 -9.55 -8.97
C MET A 125 -6.74 -10.76 -8.59
N GLY A 126 -7.01 -11.28 -7.40
CA GLY A 126 -6.37 -12.49 -6.90
C GLY A 126 -6.14 -12.48 -5.40
N ASP A 127 -5.80 -13.64 -4.84
CA ASP A 127 -5.51 -13.78 -3.41
C ASP A 127 -4.28 -12.96 -2.98
N ALA A 128 -3.36 -12.68 -3.91
CA ALA A 128 -2.19 -11.84 -3.64
C ALA A 128 -2.58 -10.41 -3.23
N VAL A 129 -3.62 -9.84 -3.83
CA VAL A 129 -4.15 -8.49 -3.51
C VAL A 129 -4.74 -8.48 -2.10
N ASN A 130 -5.58 -9.49 -1.82
CA ASN A 130 -6.21 -9.64 -0.51
C ASN A 130 -5.16 -9.81 0.61
N LEU A 131 -4.05 -10.50 0.33
CA LEU A 131 -2.99 -10.67 1.31
C LEU A 131 -2.27 -9.35 1.61
N ALA A 132 -2.03 -8.48 0.63
CA ALA A 132 -1.45 -7.16 0.87
C ALA A 132 -2.33 -6.34 1.83
N SER A 133 -3.65 -6.31 1.60
CA SER A 133 -4.60 -5.63 2.49
C SER A 133 -4.62 -6.23 3.91
N ARG A 134 -4.50 -7.56 4.03
CA ARG A 134 -4.43 -8.21 5.35
C ARG A 134 -3.13 -7.86 6.08
N LEU A 135 -1.99 -7.80 5.39
CA LEU A 135 -0.71 -7.38 5.97
C LEU A 135 -0.76 -5.92 6.42
N GLU A 136 -1.44 -5.05 5.68
CA GLU A 136 -1.72 -3.68 6.13
C GLU A 136 -2.40 -3.69 7.50
N GLY A 137 -3.52 -4.42 7.63
CA GLY A 137 -4.28 -4.49 8.88
C GLY A 137 -3.50 -5.10 10.04
N ILE A 138 -2.67 -6.09 9.78
CA ILE A 138 -1.85 -6.79 10.78
C ILE A 138 -0.78 -5.89 11.40
N ASN A 139 -0.30 -4.86 10.70
CA ASN A 139 0.59 -3.85 11.26
C ASN A 139 0.12 -3.34 12.63
N LYS A 140 -1.20 -3.22 12.82
CA LYS A 140 -1.80 -2.75 14.09
C LYS A 140 -1.46 -3.66 15.27
N GLN A 141 -1.41 -4.97 15.04
CA GLN A 141 -1.15 -5.95 16.11
C GLN A 141 0.31 -5.95 16.57
N PHE A 142 1.22 -5.64 15.66
CA PHE A 142 2.67 -5.64 15.91
C PHE A 142 3.26 -4.25 16.15
N GLY A 143 2.42 -3.19 16.12
CA GLY A 143 2.89 -1.82 16.28
C GLY A 143 3.83 -1.35 15.18
N THR A 144 3.70 -1.93 13.98
CA THR A 144 4.47 -1.57 12.78
C THR A 144 3.64 -0.70 11.84
N TYR A 145 4.29 -0.12 10.84
CA TYR A 145 3.64 0.75 9.85
C TYR A 145 3.89 0.32 8.40
N THR A 146 4.85 -0.56 8.18
CA THR A 146 5.10 -1.18 6.88
C THR A 146 5.42 -2.64 7.09
N MET A 147 4.71 -3.51 6.40
CA MET A 147 4.88 -4.95 6.47
C MET A 147 4.85 -5.53 5.07
N CYS A 148 5.73 -6.50 4.81
CA CYS A 148 5.71 -7.25 3.57
C CYS A 148 5.75 -8.75 3.83
N SER A 149 5.27 -9.54 2.86
CA SER A 149 5.45 -10.99 2.89
C SER A 149 6.92 -11.38 2.65
N GLU A 150 7.30 -12.57 3.11
CA GLU A 150 8.63 -13.14 2.85
C GLU A 150 8.94 -13.20 1.35
N GLN A 151 7.94 -13.49 0.52
CA GLN A 151 8.09 -13.51 -0.93
C GLN A 151 8.50 -12.15 -1.48
N THR A 152 7.89 -11.07 -0.99
CA THR A 152 8.27 -9.70 -1.36
C THR A 152 9.71 -9.39 -0.94
N MET A 153 10.08 -9.74 0.28
CA MET A 153 11.44 -9.55 0.80
C MET A 153 12.47 -10.29 -0.05
N LYS A 154 12.23 -11.58 -0.37
CA LYS A 154 13.13 -12.39 -1.19
C LYS A 154 13.31 -11.77 -2.58
N ARG A 155 12.24 -11.44 -3.27
CA ARG A 155 12.28 -10.82 -4.60
C ARG A 155 12.95 -9.45 -4.59
N ALA A 156 12.71 -8.63 -3.57
CA ALA A 156 13.38 -7.33 -3.44
C ALA A 156 14.90 -7.51 -3.22
N SER A 157 15.30 -8.47 -2.37
CA SER A 157 16.73 -8.76 -2.12
C SER A 157 17.43 -9.30 -3.37
N GLU A 158 16.80 -10.21 -4.11
CA GLU A 158 17.30 -10.72 -5.39
C GLU A 158 17.49 -9.61 -6.43
N ALA A 159 16.65 -8.58 -6.40
CA ALA A 159 16.76 -7.38 -7.23
C ALA A 159 17.78 -6.33 -6.71
N GLY A 160 18.57 -6.68 -5.69
CA GLY A 160 19.61 -5.80 -5.13
C GLY A 160 19.08 -4.73 -4.18
N CYS A 161 17.94 -4.95 -3.54
CA CYS A 161 17.48 -4.11 -2.44
C CYS A 161 18.41 -4.28 -1.23
N GLN A 162 19.00 -3.18 -0.75
CA GLN A 162 19.94 -3.19 0.38
C GLN A 162 19.27 -2.86 1.73
N LEU A 163 17.96 -2.90 1.78
CA LEU A 163 17.19 -2.60 2.98
C LEU A 163 17.26 -3.77 3.97
N PHE A 164 17.27 -3.45 5.25
CA PHE A 164 17.19 -4.44 6.31
C PHE A 164 15.73 -4.82 6.59
N PHE A 165 15.41 -6.10 6.46
CA PHE A 165 14.10 -6.65 6.79
C PHE A 165 14.16 -7.36 8.14
N ARG A 166 13.27 -6.98 9.04
CA ARG A 166 13.09 -7.64 10.33
C ARG A 166 11.99 -8.68 10.23
N ASN A 167 12.32 -9.94 10.53
CA ASN A 167 11.30 -10.97 10.68
C ASN A 167 10.43 -10.69 11.91
N ILE A 168 9.11 -10.63 11.72
CA ILE A 168 8.15 -10.36 12.78
C ILE A 168 7.52 -11.66 13.30
N ALA A 169 6.90 -12.44 12.43
CA ALA A 169 6.17 -13.66 12.78
C ALA A 169 5.79 -14.48 11.54
N ASN A 170 5.41 -15.73 11.80
CA ASN A 170 4.60 -16.51 10.87
C ASN A 170 3.13 -16.34 11.29
N ILE A 171 2.30 -15.84 10.41
CA ILE A 171 0.91 -15.52 10.71
C ILE A 171 -0.05 -16.34 9.84
N VAL A 172 -1.11 -16.84 10.45
CA VAL A 172 -2.23 -17.42 9.72
C VAL A 172 -3.25 -16.31 9.47
N VAL A 173 -3.46 -15.98 8.20
CA VAL A 173 -4.48 -14.99 7.82
C VAL A 173 -5.79 -15.69 7.49
N VAL A 174 -6.91 -15.02 7.80
CA VAL A 174 -8.25 -15.54 7.52
C VAL A 174 -8.36 -15.95 6.04
N GLY A 175 -8.84 -17.17 5.79
CA GLY A 175 -9.00 -17.72 4.45
C GLY A 175 -7.76 -18.45 3.89
N ARG A 176 -6.66 -18.50 4.63
CA ARG A 176 -5.50 -19.36 4.29
C ARG A 176 -5.28 -20.44 5.33
N ARG A 177 -4.94 -21.64 4.88
CA ARG A 177 -4.60 -22.78 5.76
C ARG A 177 -3.13 -22.76 6.16
N GLU A 178 -2.26 -22.23 5.31
CA GLU A 178 -0.82 -22.16 5.54
C GLU A 178 -0.42 -20.79 6.11
N PRO A 179 0.52 -20.76 7.07
CA PRO A 179 1.07 -19.53 7.60
C PRO A 179 1.76 -18.71 6.51
N VAL A 180 1.63 -17.39 6.59
CA VAL A 180 2.39 -16.43 5.79
C VAL A 180 3.50 -15.84 6.67
N ARG A 181 4.70 -15.86 6.18
CA ARG A 181 5.85 -15.22 6.80
C ARG A 181 6.13 -13.86 6.20
#